data_063ddd4952195c23f9c346b08f6c0f28
#
_entry.id   063ddd4952195c23f9c346b08f6c0f28
#
_cell.length_a   1.000
_cell.length_b   1.000
_cell.length_c   1.000
_cell.angle_alpha   90.00
_cell.angle_beta   90.00
_cell.angle_gamma   90.00
#
_symmetry.space_group_name_H-M   'P 1'
#
loop_
_entity.id
_entity.type
_entity.pdbx_description
1 polymer ?
#
loop_
_entity_poly.entity_id
_entity_poly.type
_entity_poly.pdbx_seq_one_letter_code
_entity_poly.pdbx_strand_id
1 'polypeptide(L)'
;EEPLGGWRAVIEAVHGAGGRMGPQIWHTGAVPSSDQAFERGRLDSPSGLNAPDQPAGEPMSEEAIADTVAAFARAAADARALGFDTLEIHGAHGYLIDQFFWSGTNRRGDRYGGATIAERSRFTGEVIAAMREAVGPDFPILLRVSQWKQQDYGARLAAGPGEMEQWLQPLVDAGV
;
A
#
# COMPACT_ATOMS: atom_id res chain seq x y z
N GLU A 1 16.19 -5.59 15.53
CA GLU A 1 15.83 -6.88 16.18
C GLU A 1 14.89 -6.66 17.38
N GLU A 2 15.12 -5.64 18.21
CA GLU A 2 14.33 -5.37 19.42
C GLU A 2 12.84 -5.09 19.16
N PRO A 3 12.41 -4.27 18.15
CA PRO A 3 10.99 -4.06 17.88
C PRO A 3 10.25 -5.33 17.43
N LEU A 4 10.90 -6.20 16.68
CA LEU A 4 10.30 -7.47 16.22
C LEU A 4 10.08 -8.45 17.40
N GLY A 5 10.97 -8.43 18.39
CA GLY A 5 10.79 -9.21 19.63
C GLY A 5 9.54 -8.80 20.43
N GLY A 6 9.26 -7.51 20.50
CA GLY A 6 8.05 -6.98 21.13
C GLY A 6 6.76 -7.48 20.46
N TRP A 7 6.73 -7.49 19.12
CA TRP A 7 5.57 -8.01 18.39
C TRP A 7 5.34 -9.51 18.64
N ARG A 8 6.40 -10.31 18.73
CA ARG A 8 6.28 -11.74 19.05
C ARG A 8 5.53 -11.96 20.35
N ALA A 9 5.87 -11.24 21.42
CA ALA A 9 5.20 -11.36 22.70
C ALA A 9 3.71 -10.98 22.61
N VAL A 10 3.36 -9.96 21.80
CA VAL A 10 1.95 -9.58 21.57
C VAL A 10 1.19 -10.70 20.85
N ILE A 11 1.78 -11.27 19.79
CA ILE A 11 1.15 -12.36 19.02
C ILE A 11 0.93 -13.59 19.90
N GLU A 12 1.93 -13.98 20.68
CA GLU A 12 1.83 -15.10 21.63
C GLU A 12 0.71 -14.90 22.67
N ALA A 13 0.55 -13.68 23.19
CA ALA A 13 -0.53 -13.35 24.12
C ALA A 13 -1.91 -13.44 23.44
N VAL A 14 -2.05 -12.96 22.22
CA VAL A 14 -3.30 -13.07 21.44
C VAL A 14 -3.64 -14.53 21.13
N HIS A 15 -2.67 -15.32 20.70
CA HIS A 15 -2.85 -16.75 20.43
C HIS A 15 -3.18 -17.53 21.71
N GLY A 16 -2.52 -17.22 22.83
CA GLY A 16 -2.80 -17.81 24.14
C GLY A 16 -4.24 -17.56 24.62
N ALA A 17 -4.84 -16.45 24.18
CA ALA A 17 -6.25 -16.14 24.42
C ALA A 17 -7.21 -16.73 23.36
N GLY A 18 -6.72 -17.52 22.40
CA GLY A 18 -7.50 -18.10 21.31
C GLY A 18 -7.80 -17.15 20.16
N GLY A 19 -7.19 -15.97 20.14
CA GLY A 19 -7.37 -14.96 19.09
C GLY A 19 -6.50 -15.20 17.85
N ARG A 20 -6.73 -14.38 16.81
CA ARG A 20 -5.94 -14.26 15.61
C ARG A 20 -5.65 -12.80 15.34
N MET A 21 -4.50 -12.49 14.72
CA MET A 21 -4.17 -11.12 14.37
C MET A 21 -3.25 -11.04 13.15
N GLY A 22 -3.28 -9.88 12.49
CA GLY A 22 -2.38 -9.52 11.41
C GLY A 22 -2.00 -8.04 11.47
N PRO A 23 -0.81 -7.66 10.99
CA PRO A 23 -0.44 -6.26 10.88
C PRO A 23 -1.12 -5.62 9.68
N GLN A 24 -1.35 -4.32 9.75
CA GLN A 24 -1.57 -3.50 8.58
C GLN A 24 -0.23 -2.91 8.13
N ILE A 25 0.21 -3.24 6.91
CA ILE A 25 1.43 -2.70 6.30
C ILE A 25 1.06 -1.47 5.50
N TRP A 26 1.75 -0.36 5.79
CA TRP A 26 1.32 0.95 5.38
C TRP A 26 2.51 1.86 5.05
N HIS A 27 2.37 2.64 3.99
CA HIS A 27 3.27 3.73 3.60
C HIS A 27 2.48 5.02 3.41
N THR A 28 2.81 6.07 4.15
CA THR A 28 2.04 7.32 4.18
C THR A 28 2.07 8.10 2.86
N GLY A 29 3.07 7.83 2.01
CA GLY A 29 3.23 8.53 0.74
C GLY A 29 3.52 10.02 0.95
N ALA A 30 2.87 10.86 0.16
CA ALA A 30 2.99 12.31 0.24
C ALA A 30 2.09 12.98 1.30
N VAL A 31 1.39 12.19 2.13
CA VAL A 31 0.58 12.77 3.23
C VAL A 31 1.52 13.31 4.31
N PRO A 32 1.44 14.62 4.64
CA PRO A 32 2.30 15.20 5.66
C PRO A 32 2.02 14.59 7.04
N SER A 33 3.07 14.27 7.78
CA SER A 33 2.90 13.94 9.20
C SER A 33 2.45 15.18 9.98
N SER A 34 1.47 15.02 10.86
CA SER A 34 1.08 16.05 11.81
C SER A 34 2.08 16.19 12.97
N ASP A 35 2.96 15.21 13.13
CA ASP A 35 3.98 15.22 14.19
C ASP A 35 5.23 15.98 13.73
N GLN A 36 5.41 17.16 14.30
CA GLN A 36 6.56 18.04 14.02
C GLN A 36 7.88 17.50 14.62
N ALA A 37 7.82 16.44 15.45
CA ALA A 37 8.99 15.83 16.07
C ALA A 37 9.81 14.96 15.10
N PHE A 38 9.23 14.55 13.96
CA PHE A 38 9.97 13.86 12.90
C PHE A 38 10.51 14.87 11.90
N GLU A 39 11.83 14.90 11.71
CA GLU A 39 12.42 15.57 10.56
C GLU A 39 11.73 15.05 9.30
N ARG A 40 11.20 15.96 8.48
CA ARG A 40 10.53 15.59 7.23
C ARG A 40 11.56 14.92 6.32
N GLY A 41 11.53 13.60 6.30
CA GLY A 41 12.22 12.84 5.29
C GLY A 41 11.62 13.13 3.91
N ARG A 42 12.15 12.47 2.90
CA ARG A 42 11.61 12.52 1.54
C ARG A 42 10.14 12.06 1.57
N LEU A 43 9.25 12.86 0.99
CA LEU A 43 7.87 12.45 0.74
C LEU A 43 7.82 11.70 -0.60
N ASP A 44 7.35 10.48 -0.56
CA ASP A 44 7.22 9.63 -1.74
C ASP A 44 5.80 9.71 -2.30
N SER A 45 5.71 9.93 -3.61
CA SER A 45 4.43 9.87 -4.33
C SER A 45 4.67 9.57 -5.81
N PRO A 46 3.64 9.11 -6.55
CA PRO A 46 3.82 8.80 -7.97
C PRO A 46 4.30 10.00 -8.80
N SER A 47 3.83 11.21 -8.50
CA SER A 47 4.10 12.39 -9.33
C SER A 47 4.46 13.65 -8.53
N GLY A 48 4.93 13.51 -7.28
CA GLY A 48 5.25 14.66 -6.42
C GLY A 48 4.01 15.43 -5.94
N LEU A 49 2.84 14.79 -5.88
CA LEU A 49 1.58 15.40 -5.50
C LEU A 49 0.94 14.70 -4.30
N ASN A 50 0.44 15.47 -3.34
CA ASN A 50 -0.39 14.98 -2.23
C ASN A 50 -1.89 14.93 -2.61
N ALA A 51 -2.34 15.89 -3.40
CA ALA A 51 -3.69 15.99 -3.94
C ALA A 51 -3.61 16.67 -5.32
N PRO A 52 -4.70 16.73 -6.11
CA PRO A 52 -4.70 17.48 -7.35
C PRO A 52 -4.18 18.91 -7.15
N ASP A 53 -3.18 19.28 -7.94
CA ASP A 53 -2.54 20.59 -7.93
C ASP A 53 -1.88 21.02 -6.59
N GLN A 54 -1.61 20.05 -5.70
CA GLN A 54 -0.90 20.26 -4.44
C GLN A 54 0.47 19.57 -4.46
N PRO A 55 1.55 20.29 -4.85
CA PRO A 55 2.91 19.75 -4.84
C PRO A 55 3.35 19.31 -3.44
N ALA A 56 4.03 18.16 -3.36
CA ALA A 56 4.51 17.58 -2.12
C ALA A 56 5.91 16.92 -2.28
N GLY A 57 6.71 17.42 -3.20
CA GLY A 57 8.07 16.94 -3.43
C GLY A 57 8.29 16.45 -4.86
N GLU A 58 9.29 15.61 -5.05
CA GLU A 58 9.65 15.07 -6.36
C GLU A 58 8.92 13.75 -6.64
N PRO A 59 8.63 13.44 -7.90
CA PRO A 59 8.11 12.11 -8.28
C PRO A 59 9.08 11.00 -7.88
N MET A 60 8.56 9.86 -7.47
CA MET A 60 9.36 8.64 -7.25
C MET A 60 10.03 8.21 -8.56
N SER A 61 11.32 7.90 -8.50
CA SER A 61 12.01 7.20 -9.59
C SER A 61 11.54 5.74 -9.69
N GLU A 62 11.80 5.07 -10.81
CA GLU A 62 11.52 3.63 -10.92
C GLU A 62 12.34 2.80 -9.92
N GLU A 63 13.55 3.24 -9.59
CA GLU A 63 14.39 2.63 -8.54
C GLU A 63 13.73 2.77 -7.17
N ALA A 64 13.26 3.96 -6.79
CA ALA A 64 12.54 4.18 -5.53
C ALA A 64 11.24 3.34 -5.45
N ILE A 65 10.55 3.14 -6.57
CA ILE A 65 9.39 2.25 -6.66
C ILE A 65 9.80 0.80 -6.40
N ALA A 66 10.87 0.33 -7.04
CA ALA A 66 11.39 -1.04 -6.85
C ALA A 66 11.85 -1.27 -5.39
N ASP A 67 12.54 -0.31 -4.79
CA ASP A 67 12.93 -0.37 -3.38
C ASP A 67 11.73 -0.44 -2.43
N THR A 68 10.67 0.29 -2.76
CA THR A 68 9.41 0.26 -2.01
C THR A 68 8.72 -1.09 -2.13
N VAL A 69 8.64 -1.67 -3.33
CA VAL A 69 8.12 -3.04 -3.54
C VAL A 69 8.90 -4.04 -2.70
N ALA A 70 10.23 -3.97 -2.73
CA ALA A 70 11.08 -4.84 -1.93
C ALA A 70 10.88 -4.64 -0.41
N ALA A 71 10.62 -3.41 0.04
CA ALA A 71 10.34 -3.12 1.45
C ALA A 71 9.01 -3.75 1.91
N PHE A 72 7.95 -3.70 1.09
CA PHE A 72 6.69 -4.39 1.36
C PHE A 72 6.89 -5.91 1.44
N ALA A 73 7.65 -6.50 0.53
CA ALA A 73 7.96 -7.93 0.55
C ALA A 73 8.70 -8.35 1.82
N ARG A 74 9.70 -7.57 2.25
CA ARG A 74 10.42 -7.81 3.52
C ARG A 74 9.49 -7.74 4.72
N ALA A 75 8.63 -6.72 4.79
CA ALA A 75 7.66 -6.57 5.87
C ALA A 75 6.68 -7.75 5.94
N ALA A 76 6.27 -8.29 4.79
CA ALA A 76 5.42 -9.48 4.73
C ALA A 76 6.16 -10.72 5.24
N ALA A 77 7.42 -10.93 4.82
CA ALA A 77 8.25 -12.02 5.31
C ALA A 77 8.44 -11.97 6.84
N ASP A 78 8.70 -10.78 7.37
CA ASP A 78 8.84 -10.56 8.81
C ASP A 78 7.52 -10.86 9.56
N ALA A 79 6.38 -10.41 9.02
CA ALA A 79 5.06 -10.71 9.60
C ALA A 79 4.82 -12.23 9.69
N ARG A 80 5.09 -12.97 8.60
CA ARG A 80 4.99 -14.44 8.60
C ARG A 80 5.95 -15.07 9.61
N ALA A 81 7.21 -14.64 9.64
CA ALA A 81 8.24 -15.21 10.53
C ALA A 81 7.95 -14.93 12.02
N LEU A 82 7.26 -13.84 12.35
CA LEU A 82 6.81 -13.51 13.68
C LEU A 82 5.64 -14.38 14.15
N GLY A 83 4.88 -14.97 13.22
CA GLY A 83 3.73 -15.82 13.53
C GLY A 83 2.37 -15.11 13.43
N PHE A 84 2.28 -13.97 12.72
CA PHE A 84 0.99 -13.38 12.36
C PHE A 84 0.16 -14.35 11.52
N ASP A 85 -1.16 -14.32 11.65
CA ASP A 85 -2.09 -15.20 10.95
C ASP A 85 -2.44 -14.70 9.54
N THR A 86 -2.28 -13.43 9.29
CA THR A 86 -2.60 -12.71 8.04
C THR A 86 -1.82 -11.41 7.99
N LEU A 87 -1.93 -10.67 6.89
CA LEU A 87 -1.55 -9.26 6.81
C LEU A 87 -2.55 -8.46 5.97
N GLU A 88 -2.64 -7.17 6.22
CA GLU A 88 -3.42 -6.24 5.40
C GLU A 88 -2.49 -5.22 4.74
N ILE A 89 -2.65 -5.01 3.44
CA ILE A 89 -2.02 -3.94 2.67
C ILE A 89 -2.94 -2.72 2.72
N HIS A 90 -2.44 -1.59 3.21
CA HIS A 90 -3.20 -0.35 3.24
C HIS A 90 -3.12 0.38 1.89
N GLY A 91 -4.10 0.14 1.02
CA GLY A 91 -4.23 0.76 -0.31
C GLY A 91 -5.37 1.77 -0.40
N ALA A 92 -5.58 2.58 0.65
CA ALA A 92 -6.75 3.42 0.80
C ALA A 92 -6.42 4.84 1.27
N HIS A 93 -7.43 5.72 1.27
CA HIS A 93 -7.52 6.99 2.01
C HIS A 93 -6.53 8.08 1.58
N GLY A 94 -5.90 7.96 0.41
CA GLY A 94 -4.97 8.96 -0.11
C GLY A 94 -3.52 8.73 0.29
N TYR A 95 -3.15 7.56 0.83
CA TYR A 95 -1.77 7.16 1.10
C TYR A 95 -1.08 6.59 -0.14
N LEU A 96 0.18 6.16 -0.05
CA LEU A 96 1.03 5.88 -1.22
C LEU A 96 0.35 5.00 -2.28
N ILE A 97 -0.14 3.82 -1.91
CA ILE A 97 -0.78 2.89 -2.87
C ILE A 97 -2.00 3.54 -3.51
N ASP A 98 -2.84 4.21 -2.72
CA ASP A 98 -4.02 4.93 -3.20
C ASP A 98 -3.65 6.13 -4.09
N GLN A 99 -2.52 6.80 -3.81
CA GLN A 99 -1.98 7.86 -4.67
C GLN A 99 -1.59 7.33 -6.06
N PHE A 100 -1.13 6.08 -6.17
CA PHE A 100 -0.90 5.44 -7.47
C PHE A 100 -2.20 5.14 -8.22
N PHE A 101 -3.27 4.72 -7.55
CA PHE A 101 -4.57 4.48 -8.18
C PHE A 101 -5.21 5.77 -8.70
N TRP A 102 -5.08 6.87 -7.95
CA TRP A 102 -5.81 8.11 -8.20
C TRP A 102 -5.19 8.94 -9.32
N SER A 103 -5.95 9.19 -10.39
CA SER A 103 -5.52 10.04 -11.52
C SER A 103 -5.21 11.49 -11.11
N GLY A 104 -5.76 11.96 -9.98
CA GLY A 104 -5.45 13.27 -9.42
C GLY A 104 -4.03 13.43 -8.91
N THR A 105 -3.42 12.33 -8.45
CA THR A 105 -2.06 12.30 -7.92
C THR A 105 -1.08 11.49 -8.77
N ASN A 106 -1.56 10.52 -9.55
CA ASN A 106 -0.73 9.76 -10.49
C ASN A 106 -0.86 10.31 -11.91
N ARG A 107 0.04 11.19 -12.28
CA ARG A 107 0.15 11.81 -13.61
C ARG A 107 1.40 11.32 -14.37
N ARG A 108 1.88 10.12 -14.05
CA ARG A 108 3.06 9.53 -14.69
C ARG A 108 2.79 9.18 -16.14
N GLY A 109 3.82 9.38 -16.97
CA GLY A 109 3.82 8.98 -18.38
C GLY A 109 4.56 7.66 -18.64
N ASP A 110 5.08 7.01 -17.59
CA ASP A 110 5.75 5.71 -17.67
C ASP A 110 4.80 4.54 -17.34
N ARG A 111 5.36 3.33 -17.21
CA ARG A 111 4.61 2.09 -16.98
C ARG A 111 3.79 2.08 -15.68
N TYR A 112 4.02 2.99 -14.74
CA TYR A 112 3.29 3.11 -13.47
C TYR A 112 2.17 4.16 -13.52
N GLY A 113 2.00 4.87 -14.66
CA GLY A 113 0.89 5.75 -14.95
C GLY A 113 -0.18 5.07 -15.81
N GLY A 114 -1.05 5.89 -16.42
CA GLY A 114 -2.04 5.42 -17.38
C GLY A 114 -3.39 6.14 -17.29
N ALA A 115 -4.19 6.00 -18.34
CA ALA A 115 -5.51 6.62 -18.45
C ALA A 115 -6.54 5.90 -17.56
N THR A 116 -6.45 4.59 -17.48
CA THR A 116 -7.36 3.74 -16.70
C THR A 116 -6.82 3.46 -15.30
N ILE A 117 -7.70 3.15 -14.36
CA ILE A 117 -7.30 2.74 -13.01
C ILE A 117 -6.58 1.39 -13.04
N ALA A 118 -6.91 0.50 -13.95
CA ALA A 118 -6.24 -0.77 -14.14
C ALA A 118 -4.75 -0.57 -14.52
N GLU A 119 -4.45 0.34 -15.43
CA GLU A 119 -3.06 0.68 -15.78
C GLU A 119 -2.30 1.25 -14.59
N ARG A 120 -2.90 2.18 -13.84
CA ARG A 120 -2.31 2.79 -12.64
C ARG A 120 -2.17 1.82 -11.46
N SER A 121 -2.78 0.64 -11.53
CA SER A 121 -2.69 -0.40 -10.49
C SER A 121 -1.42 -1.26 -10.57
N ARG A 122 -0.58 -1.07 -11.58
CA ARG A 122 0.66 -1.85 -11.76
C ARG A 122 1.54 -1.88 -10.53
N PHE A 123 1.82 -0.74 -9.90
CA PHE A 123 2.62 -0.68 -8.67
C PHE A 123 2.05 -1.59 -7.59
N THR A 124 0.74 -1.51 -7.35
CA THR A 124 0.08 -2.34 -6.34
C THR A 124 0.12 -3.82 -6.69
N GLY A 125 -0.06 -4.17 -7.97
CA GLY A 125 0.09 -5.55 -8.44
C GLY A 125 1.49 -6.10 -8.19
N GLU A 126 2.54 -5.31 -8.45
CA GLU A 126 3.93 -5.68 -8.17
C GLU A 126 4.19 -5.84 -6.65
N VAL A 127 3.63 -4.96 -5.81
CA VAL A 127 3.67 -5.10 -4.34
C VAL A 127 3.03 -6.40 -3.89
N ILE A 128 1.80 -6.69 -4.35
CA ILE A 128 1.07 -7.90 -3.98
C ILE A 128 1.84 -9.15 -4.40
N ALA A 129 2.31 -9.20 -5.65
CA ALA A 129 3.06 -10.34 -6.17
C ALA A 129 4.36 -10.60 -5.37
N ALA A 130 5.11 -9.55 -5.05
CA ALA A 130 6.33 -9.66 -4.26
C ALA A 130 6.05 -10.12 -2.82
N MET A 131 4.98 -9.61 -2.20
CA MET A 131 4.55 -10.06 -0.86
C MET A 131 4.06 -11.50 -0.90
N ARG A 132 3.29 -11.90 -1.93
CA ARG A 132 2.81 -13.27 -2.12
C ARG A 132 3.97 -14.25 -2.29
N GLU A 133 5.00 -13.89 -3.06
CA GLU A 133 6.23 -14.67 -3.18
C GLU A 133 6.93 -14.85 -1.82
N ALA A 134 7.01 -13.77 -1.04
CA ALA A 134 7.68 -13.77 0.26
C ALA A 134 6.95 -14.62 1.32
N VAL A 135 5.60 -14.66 1.30
CA VAL A 135 4.81 -15.39 2.31
C VAL A 135 4.28 -16.74 1.83
N GLY A 136 4.43 -17.09 0.55
CA GLY A 136 3.93 -18.33 -0.04
C GLY A 136 2.40 -18.34 -0.26
N PRO A 137 1.85 -19.41 -0.87
CA PRO A 137 0.49 -19.41 -1.40
C PRO A 137 -0.61 -19.42 -0.33
N ASP A 138 -0.35 -19.97 0.84
CA ASP A 138 -1.38 -20.26 1.86
C ASP A 138 -1.55 -19.13 2.90
N PHE A 139 -0.66 -18.13 2.91
CA PHE A 139 -0.74 -17.03 3.87
C PHE A 139 -1.76 -15.99 3.41
N PRO A 140 -2.81 -15.68 4.22
CA PRO A 140 -3.82 -14.73 3.80
C PRO A 140 -3.26 -13.31 3.66
N ILE A 141 -3.49 -12.67 2.51
CA ILE A 141 -3.20 -11.27 2.25
C ILE A 141 -4.52 -10.54 1.99
N LEU A 142 -4.76 -9.45 2.71
CA LEU A 142 -5.90 -8.57 2.49
C LEU A 142 -5.42 -7.27 1.85
N LEU A 143 -6.23 -6.70 0.95
CA LEU A 143 -6.02 -5.36 0.43
C LEU A 143 -7.18 -4.46 0.84
N ARG A 144 -6.89 -3.42 1.61
CA ARG A 144 -7.86 -2.36 1.91
C ARG A 144 -7.83 -1.31 0.83
N VAL A 145 -8.98 -1.01 0.25
CA VAL A 145 -9.18 0.07 -0.73
C VAL A 145 -10.28 1.02 -0.28
N SER A 146 -10.28 2.25 -0.80
CA SER A 146 -11.38 3.20 -0.59
C SER A 146 -11.69 3.96 -1.87
N GLN A 147 -12.94 4.38 -2.02
CA GLN A 147 -13.33 5.27 -3.12
C GLN A 147 -12.97 6.73 -2.85
N TRP A 148 -13.02 7.15 -1.58
CA TRP A 148 -12.75 8.52 -1.13
C TRP A 148 -11.31 8.69 -0.64
N LYS A 149 -10.86 9.94 -0.53
CA LYS A 149 -9.53 10.34 -0.04
C LYS A 149 -9.67 11.29 1.15
N GLN A 150 -8.70 11.31 2.05
CA GLN A 150 -8.64 12.33 3.11
C GLN A 150 -8.51 13.74 2.52
N GLN A 151 -7.83 13.85 1.40
CA GLN A 151 -7.63 15.10 0.67
C GLN A 151 -8.86 15.54 -0.13
N ASP A 152 -9.76 14.60 -0.44
CA ASP A 152 -10.99 14.83 -1.20
C ASP A 152 -12.04 13.74 -0.92
N TYR A 153 -12.98 14.03 -0.05
CA TYR A 153 -14.07 13.09 0.29
C TYR A 153 -15.04 12.85 -0.87
N GLY A 154 -15.05 13.73 -1.87
CA GLY A 154 -15.85 13.59 -3.08
C GLY A 154 -15.21 12.72 -4.16
N ALA A 155 -13.91 12.44 -4.06
CA ALA A 155 -13.19 11.64 -5.04
C ALA A 155 -13.82 10.24 -5.21
N ARG A 156 -13.75 9.75 -6.44
CA ARG A 156 -14.13 8.37 -6.78
C ARG A 156 -13.02 7.77 -7.65
N LEU A 157 -12.56 6.58 -7.28
CA LEU A 157 -11.58 5.84 -8.07
C LEU A 157 -12.22 5.10 -9.23
N ALA A 158 -13.36 4.47 -9.00
CA ALA A 158 -14.12 3.77 -10.02
C ALA A 158 -15.52 4.36 -10.13
N ALA A 159 -15.99 4.62 -11.35
CA ALA A 159 -17.28 5.24 -11.63
C ALA A 159 -18.46 4.26 -11.49
N GLY A 160 -18.20 2.95 -11.57
CA GLY A 160 -19.24 1.93 -11.48
C GLY A 160 -18.69 0.51 -11.35
N PRO A 161 -19.60 -0.51 -11.29
CA PRO A 161 -19.20 -1.90 -11.05
C PRO A 161 -18.20 -2.46 -12.05
N GLY A 162 -18.37 -2.16 -13.35
CA GLY A 162 -17.45 -2.67 -14.38
C GLY A 162 -16.03 -2.10 -14.26
N GLU A 163 -15.88 -0.83 -13.91
CA GLU A 163 -14.56 -0.23 -13.67
C GLU A 163 -13.98 -0.76 -12.35
N MET A 164 -14.80 -1.01 -11.35
CA MET A 164 -14.39 -1.66 -10.11
C MET A 164 -13.82 -3.06 -10.36
N GLU A 165 -14.48 -3.85 -11.19
CA GLU A 165 -14.01 -5.18 -11.58
C GLU A 165 -12.68 -5.10 -12.33
N GLN A 166 -12.57 -4.22 -13.33
CA GLN A 166 -11.32 -3.99 -14.07
C GLN A 166 -10.16 -3.55 -13.17
N TRP A 167 -10.45 -2.81 -12.11
CA TRP A 167 -9.47 -2.39 -11.13
C TRP A 167 -9.04 -3.53 -10.21
N LEU A 168 -10.01 -4.23 -9.60
CA LEU A 168 -9.75 -5.16 -8.51
C LEU A 168 -9.34 -6.57 -8.99
N GLN A 169 -9.88 -7.04 -10.12
CA GLN A 169 -9.60 -8.40 -10.59
C GLN A 169 -8.10 -8.66 -10.82
N PRO A 170 -7.32 -7.77 -11.48
CA PRO A 170 -5.88 -7.98 -11.62
C PRO A 170 -5.13 -8.03 -10.28
N LEU A 171 -5.62 -7.35 -9.25
CA LEU A 171 -5.02 -7.37 -7.91
C LEU A 171 -5.34 -8.68 -7.18
N VAL A 172 -6.55 -9.22 -7.36
CA VAL A 172 -6.92 -10.55 -6.88
C VAL A 172 -6.05 -11.61 -7.55
N ASP A 173 -5.89 -11.53 -8.87
CA ASP A 173 -5.06 -12.47 -9.64
C ASP A 173 -3.56 -12.38 -9.25
N ALA A 174 -3.11 -11.23 -8.75
CA ALA A 174 -1.76 -11.04 -8.21
C ALA A 174 -1.55 -11.70 -6.84
N GLY A 175 -2.62 -12.05 -6.10
CA GLY A 175 -2.50 -12.88 -4.92
C GLY A 175 -3.12 -12.38 -3.61
N VAL A 176 -4.08 -11.45 -3.63
CA VAL A 176 -4.87 -11.12 -2.42
C VAL A 176 -6.07 -12.05 -2.25
#